data_e1f4c80570171426e8529600938fe6c4
#
_entry.id   e1f4c80570171426e8529600938fe6c4
#
_cell.length_a   1.000
_cell.length_b   1.000
_cell.length_c   1.000
_cell.angle_alpha   90.00
_cell.angle_beta   90.00
_cell.angle_gamma   90.00
#
_symmetry.space_group_name_H-M   'P 1'
#
loop_
_entity.id
_entity.type
_entity.pdbx_description
1 polymer ?
#
loop_
_entity_poly.entity_id
_entity_poly.type
_entity_poly.pdbx_seq_one_letter_code
_entity_poly.pdbx_strand_id
1 'polypeptide(L)'
;MIENGSIIELSNEKKYMITDSSIEDGIIYYLSLVVDKISEIPTEESVFFKQIDQNTLVPITNPDDIDFLKTIFVNKFLQHYMNEIEQ
;
A
#
# COMPACT_ATOMS: atom_id res chain seq x y z
N MET A 1 -6.52 10.59 -4.30
CA MET A 1 -5.64 9.52 -3.79
C MET A 1 -5.94 9.27 -2.32
N ILE A 2 -5.94 8.02 -1.91
CA ILE A 2 -6.21 7.66 -0.50
C ILE A 2 -5.02 8.07 0.35
N GLU A 3 -5.28 8.73 1.48
CA GLU A 3 -4.21 9.21 2.35
C GLU A 3 -3.61 8.08 3.19
N ASN A 4 -2.31 8.21 3.49
CA ASN A 4 -1.62 7.29 4.39
C ASN A 4 -2.28 7.32 5.76
N GLY A 5 -2.44 6.14 6.36
CA GLY A 5 -3.11 5.99 7.64
C GLY A 5 -4.61 5.74 7.53
N SER A 6 -5.19 5.89 6.34
CA SER A 6 -6.61 5.61 6.14
C SER A 6 -6.91 4.12 6.22
N ILE A 7 -8.03 3.77 6.84
CA ILE A 7 -8.50 2.38 6.88
C ILE A 7 -9.62 2.25 5.86
N ILE A 8 -9.48 1.28 4.96
CA ILE A 8 -10.48 0.99 3.94
C ILE A 8 -11.06 -0.40 4.18
N GLU A 9 -12.32 -0.57 3.80
CA GLU A 9 -12.99 -1.87 3.84
C GLU A 9 -13.36 -2.26 2.42
N LEU A 10 -12.97 -3.45 2.01
CA LEU A 10 -13.26 -3.95 0.67
C LEU A 10 -14.52 -4.83 0.69
N SER A 11 -14.99 -5.20 -0.50
CA SER A 11 -16.21 -6.02 -0.66
C SER A 11 -16.10 -7.40 -0.02
N ASN A 12 -14.88 -7.85 0.28
CA ASN A 12 -14.64 -9.12 0.99
C ASN A 12 -14.79 -8.98 2.51
N GLU A 13 -15.23 -7.82 2.99
CA GLU A 13 -15.40 -7.48 4.41
C GLU A 13 -14.10 -7.39 5.19
N LYS A 14 -12.95 -7.44 4.51
CA LYS A 14 -11.64 -7.24 5.15
C LYS A 14 -11.29 -5.77 5.16
N LYS A 15 -10.57 -5.35 6.19
CA LYS A 15 -10.09 -3.98 6.35
C LYS A 15 -8.59 -3.91 6.17
N TYR A 16 -8.14 -2.81 5.60
CA TYR A 16 -6.72 -2.58 5.31
C TYR A 16 -6.37 -1.14 5.68
N MET A 17 -5.19 -0.95 6.27
CA MET A 17 -4.68 0.39 6.53
C MET A 17 -3.66 0.74 5.46
N ILE A 18 -3.89 1.85 4.76
CA ILE A 18 -2.96 2.33 3.72
C ILE A 18 -1.74 2.93 4.41
N THR A 19 -0.57 2.42 4.07
CA THR A 19 0.69 2.90 4.66
C THR A 19 1.49 3.77 3.71
N ASP A 20 1.35 3.56 2.40
CA ASP A 20 2.06 4.36 1.42
C ASP A 20 1.38 4.23 0.05
N SER A 21 1.74 5.11 -0.87
CA SER A 21 1.25 5.08 -2.24
C SER A 21 2.35 5.49 -3.21
N SER A 22 2.20 5.08 -4.46
CA SER A 22 3.13 5.45 -5.53
C SER A 22 2.38 5.50 -6.85
N ILE A 23 2.79 6.40 -7.73
CA ILE A 23 2.23 6.49 -9.08
C ILE A 23 3.31 6.03 -10.05
N GLU A 24 3.02 4.95 -10.80
CA GLU A 24 3.94 4.40 -11.78
C GLU A 24 3.21 4.29 -13.12
N ASP A 25 3.73 4.96 -14.14
CA ASP A 25 3.11 4.99 -15.48
C ASP A 25 1.63 5.42 -15.45
N GLY A 26 1.31 6.39 -14.58
CA GLY A 26 -0.05 6.89 -14.45
C GLY A 26 -0.99 6.01 -13.62
N ILE A 27 -0.50 4.90 -13.11
CA ILE A 27 -1.30 3.98 -12.29
C ILE A 27 -0.95 4.21 -10.82
N ILE A 28 -1.98 4.30 -9.96
CA ILE A 28 -1.79 4.47 -8.53
C ILE A 28 -1.72 3.09 -7.86
N TYR A 29 -0.65 2.88 -7.12
CA TYR A 29 -0.46 1.67 -6.32
C TYR A 29 -0.42 2.04 -4.84
N TYR A 30 -0.92 1.14 -4.00
CA TYR A 30 -0.94 1.33 -2.56
C TYR A 30 -0.27 0.16 -1.87
N LEU A 31 0.47 0.46 -0.82
CA LEU A 31 0.94 -0.53 0.14
C LEU A 31 0.02 -0.42 1.36
N SER A 32 -0.44 -1.57 1.85
CA SER A 32 -1.35 -1.61 2.98
C SER A 32 -0.98 -2.73 3.94
N LEU A 33 -1.50 -2.63 5.16
CA LEU A 33 -1.43 -3.71 6.15
C LEU A 33 -2.85 -4.21 6.43
N VAL A 34 -2.99 -5.52 6.52
CA VAL A 34 -4.27 -6.12 6.91
C VAL A 34 -4.58 -5.73 8.35
N VAL A 35 -5.82 -5.29 8.60
CA VAL A 35 -6.27 -4.92 9.94
C VAL A 35 -6.98 -6.11 10.55
N ASP A 36 -6.57 -6.47 11.79
CA ASP A 36 -7.19 -7.59 12.51
C ASP A 36 -8.66 -7.27 12.77
N LYS A 37 -9.53 -8.22 12.45
CA LYS A 37 -10.98 -8.03 12.51
C LYS A 37 -11.50 -7.81 13.94
N ILE A 38 -10.85 -8.42 14.91
CA ILE A 38 -11.30 -8.38 16.30
C ILE A 38 -10.69 -7.20 17.05
N SER A 39 -9.35 -7.06 17.00
CA SER A 39 -8.65 -6.01 17.71
C SER A 39 -8.68 -4.66 16.98
N GLU A 40 -8.97 -4.68 15.68
CA GLU A 40 -8.95 -3.50 14.80
C GLU A 40 -7.57 -2.84 14.75
N ILE A 41 -6.51 -3.62 15.00
CA ILE A 41 -5.12 -3.16 14.94
C ILE A 41 -4.48 -3.69 13.67
N PRO A 42 -3.65 -2.89 12.98
CA PRO A 42 -2.93 -3.39 11.82
C PRO A 42 -2.00 -4.54 12.18
N THR A 43 -1.94 -5.53 11.30
CA THR A 43 -1.05 -6.69 11.43
C THR A 43 0.22 -6.45 10.62
N GLU A 44 1.12 -7.44 10.62
CA GLU A 44 2.33 -7.40 9.80
C GLU A 44 2.10 -7.90 8.37
N GLU A 45 0.90 -8.37 8.06
CA GLU A 45 0.60 -8.86 6.72
C GLU A 45 0.37 -7.69 5.78
N SER A 46 1.20 -7.58 4.75
CA SER A 46 1.09 -6.50 3.76
C SER A 46 0.39 -6.99 2.49
N VAL A 47 -0.35 -6.07 1.87
CA VAL A 47 -1.01 -6.31 0.59
C VAL A 47 -0.81 -5.08 -0.28
N PHE A 48 -0.42 -5.30 -1.54
CA PHE A 48 -0.36 -4.23 -2.53
C PHE A 48 -1.66 -4.18 -3.30
N PHE A 49 -2.13 -2.96 -3.57
CA PHE A 49 -3.33 -2.72 -4.38
C PHE A 49 -3.01 -1.84 -5.57
N LYS A 50 -3.76 -2.04 -6.64
CA LYS A 50 -3.76 -1.20 -7.83
C LYS A 50 -5.12 -0.54 -7.93
N GLN A 51 -5.15 0.78 -8.14
CA GLN A 51 -6.40 1.49 -8.36
C GLN A 51 -6.73 1.47 -9.84
N ILE A 52 -7.89 0.91 -10.21
CA ILE A 52 -8.30 0.82 -11.60
C ILE A 52 -9.33 1.88 -12.00
N ASP A 53 -10.07 2.41 -11.01
CA ASP A 53 -10.94 3.58 -11.22
C ASP A 53 -11.14 4.27 -9.87
N GLN A 54 -12.01 5.29 -9.81
CA GLN A 54 -12.18 6.09 -8.59
C GLN A 54 -12.64 5.28 -7.37
N ASN A 55 -13.29 4.14 -7.59
CA ASN A 55 -13.92 3.39 -6.52
C ASN A 55 -13.45 1.94 -6.40
N THR A 56 -12.46 1.53 -7.21
CA THR A 56 -12.09 0.12 -7.28
C THR A 56 -10.60 -0.08 -7.05
N LEU A 57 -10.26 -0.87 -6.03
CA LEU A 57 -8.92 -1.35 -5.77
C LEU A 57 -8.87 -2.84 -6.04
N VAL A 58 -7.79 -3.29 -6.68
CA VAL A 58 -7.58 -4.71 -6.99
C VAL A 58 -6.28 -5.15 -6.32
N PRO A 59 -6.31 -6.24 -5.53
CA PRO A 59 -5.07 -6.73 -4.92
C PRO A 59 -4.12 -7.26 -5.98
N ILE A 60 -2.83 -7.01 -5.77
CA ILE A 60 -1.77 -7.52 -6.64
C ILE A 60 -1.36 -8.89 -6.12
N THR A 61 -1.50 -9.90 -6.96
CA THR A 61 -1.17 -11.28 -6.59
C THR A 61 -0.05 -11.89 -7.42
N ASN A 62 0.30 -11.29 -8.56
CA ASN A 62 1.38 -11.76 -9.40
C ASN A 62 2.72 -11.54 -8.70
N PRO A 63 3.54 -12.59 -8.50
CA PRO A 63 4.82 -12.45 -7.78
C PRO A 63 5.78 -11.44 -8.41
N ASP A 64 5.81 -11.34 -9.74
CA ASP A 64 6.69 -10.39 -10.42
C ASP A 64 6.28 -8.95 -10.14
N ASP A 65 4.98 -8.69 -10.12
CA ASP A 65 4.46 -7.36 -9.80
C ASP A 65 4.71 -7.01 -8.33
N ILE A 66 4.57 -7.98 -7.44
CA ILE A 66 4.86 -7.80 -6.02
C ILE A 66 6.33 -7.43 -5.83
N ASP A 67 7.24 -8.13 -6.50
CA ASP A 67 8.67 -7.84 -6.40
C ASP A 67 9.01 -6.44 -6.93
N PHE A 68 8.39 -6.05 -8.03
CA PHE A 68 8.56 -4.72 -8.60
C PHE A 68 8.10 -3.64 -7.62
N LEU A 69 6.92 -3.81 -7.04
CA LEU A 69 6.37 -2.85 -6.09
C LEU A 69 7.18 -2.80 -4.80
N LYS A 70 7.67 -3.95 -4.30
CA LYS A 70 8.57 -3.95 -3.15
C LYS A 70 9.79 -3.08 -3.40
N THR A 71 10.39 -3.21 -4.58
CA THR A 71 11.56 -2.41 -4.94
C THR A 71 11.22 -0.91 -4.95
N ILE A 72 10.08 -0.55 -5.52
CA ILE A 72 9.65 0.85 -5.58
C ILE A 72 9.48 1.43 -4.17
N PHE A 73 8.75 0.72 -3.31
CA PHE A 73 8.45 1.24 -1.97
C PHE A 73 9.69 1.25 -1.07
N VAL A 74 10.59 0.26 -1.21
CA VAL A 74 11.85 0.26 -0.46
C VAL A 74 12.71 1.45 -0.89
N ASN A 75 12.84 1.70 -2.19
CA ASN A 75 13.60 2.83 -2.69
C ASN A 75 13.02 4.16 -2.21
N LYS A 76 11.71 4.28 -2.21
CA LYS A 76 11.03 5.48 -1.73
C LYS A 76 11.32 5.71 -0.24
N PHE A 77 11.27 4.66 0.57
CA PHE A 77 11.60 4.72 1.99
C PHE A 77 13.06 5.15 2.19
N LEU A 78 13.99 4.54 1.44
CA LEU A 78 15.42 4.86 1.56
C LEU A 78 15.70 6.30 1.17
N GLN A 79 15.08 6.81 0.12
CA GLN A 79 15.25 8.20 -0.27
C GLN A 79 14.77 9.16 0.81
N HIS A 80 13.63 8.87 1.41
CA HIS A 80 13.11 9.68 2.49
C HIS A 80 14.05 9.68 3.70
N TYR A 81 14.55 8.50 4.06
CA TYR A 81 15.50 8.33 5.17
C TYR A 81 16.80 9.07 4.92
N MET A 82 17.35 8.97 3.70
CA MET A 82 18.58 9.65 3.32
C MET A 82 18.41 11.16 3.39
N ASN A 83 17.29 11.68 2.94
CA ASN A 83 17.01 13.11 3.01
C ASN A 83 16.96 13.62 4.45
N GLU A 84 16.43 12.83 5.37
CA GLU A 84 16.39 13.19 6.78
C GLU A 84 17.80 13.23 7.39
N ILE A 85 18.66 12.31 6.99
CA ILE A 85 20.03 12.26 7.52
C ILE A 85 20.86 13.44 7.05
N GLU A 86 20.68 13.89 5.82
CA GLU A 86 21.44 14.99 5.25
C GLU A 86 21.06 16.36 5.83
N GLN A 87 20.00 16.42 6.58
CA GLN A 87 19.58 17.64 7.25
C GLN A 87 20.19 17.73 8.64
#